data_6830153987aee763e422532897f41c30
#
_entry.id   6830153987aee763e422532897f41c30
#
_cell.length_a   1.000
_cell.length_b   1.000
_cell.length_c   1.000
_cell.angle_alpha   90.00
_cell.angle_beta   90.00
_cell.angle_gamma   90.00
#
_symmetry.space_group_name_H-M   'P 1'
#
loop_
_entity.id
_entity.type
_entity.pdbx_description
1 polymer ?
#
loop_
_entity_poly.entity_id
_entity_poly.type
_entity_poly.pdbx_seq_one_letter_code
_entity_poly.pdbx_strand_id
1 'polypeptide(L)'
;MDSLYPTQKGLCNLPGDSEKVIDADEEVFILYTQLQAQDYQSLPSSTMTSFRGLGHVDSHQDILFLKFPLINPVAGSSSASAASHTSSELERSKSRRRARKERDTHRPDVIELEIQIAQDKTSLRSRKGDTGSVVWRASVDLASTILQDAHFPLNVHPSLLDLPKLRNAHVLELGSGTGILGVALSPFVHRYTCTDVHDLMPLIHKNLVLNFPEWPHECNISLTALDWTELHKTSSSNRSRFFKFDPVDLLLIVDCIYHPSLIPPLLATIDYMTIPDVTTVLVVVELRAEDVIREFLSCWLSVPAWEIWRIGNGERDIMKRPYAIWVGIKHRSETS
;
A
#
# COMPACT_ATOMS: atom_id res chain seq x y z
N MET A 1 3.57 31.39 -3.33
CA MET A 1 4.12 30.48 -4.37
C MET A 1 4.32 29.15 -3.68
N ASP A 2 3.27 28.35 -3.65
CA ASP A 2 3.33 27.03 -3.03
C ASP A 2 4.20 26.14 -3.90
N SER A 3 5.09 25.39 -3.24
CA SER A 3 6.07 24.54 -3.90
C SER A 3 5.37 23.50 -4.77
N LEU A 4 5.58 23.58 -6.09
CA LEU A 4 5.10 22.61 -7.09
C LEU A 4 5.80 21.22 -6.96
N TYR A 5 6.67 21.06 -5.98
CA TYR A 5 7.39 19.81 -5.73
C TYR A 5 6.74 19.05 -4.59
N PRO A 6 6.49 17.74 -4.74
CA PRO A 6 5.98 16.92 -3.67
C PRO A 6 6.94 16.96 -2.46
N THR A 7 6.37 17.13 -1.28
CA THR A 7 7.14 17.03 -0.05
C THR A 7 7.38 15.56 0.24
N GLN A 8 8.62 15.17 0.54
CA GLN A 8 8.94 13.80 0.92
C GLN A 8 8.92 13.64 2.43
N LYS A 9 8.30 12.58 2.93
CA LYS A 9 8.34 12.16 4.33
C LYS A 9 8.86 10.72 4.39
N GLY A 10 10.11 10.58 4.80
CA GLY A 10 10.79 9.28 4.81
C GLY A 10 10.81 8.61 3.44
N LEU A 11 10.15 7.45 3.31
CA LEU A 11 10.02 6.70 2.06
C LEU A 11 8.76 7.04 1.25
N CYS A 12 7.90 7.94 1.72
CA CYS A 12 6.67 8.32 1.05
C CYS A 12 6.79 9.71 0.40
N ASN A 13 6.24 9.83 -0.81
CA ASN A 13 6.06 11.11 -1.47
C ASN A 13 4.65 11.65 -1.18
N LEU A 14 4.58 12.90 -0.76
CA LEU A 14 3.33 13.57 -0.44
C LEU A 14 2.94 14.49 -1.61
N PRO A 15 1.81 14.24 -2.28
CA PRO A 15 1.21 15.20 -3.20
C PRO A 15 0.99 16.57 -2.53
N GLY A 16 0.89 17.62 -3.35
CA GLY A 16 0.77 19.00 -2.85
C GLY A 16 -0.49 19.30 -2.03
N ASP A 17 -1.51 18.45 -2.16
CA ASP A 17 -2.76 18.49 -1.41
C ASP A 17 -2.75 17.58 -0.16
N SER A 18 -1.58 17.07 0.23
CA SER A 18 -1.42 16.32 1.47
C SER A 18 -1.42 17.26 2.67
N GLU A 19 -2.09 16.87 3.74
CA GLU A 19 -2.30 17.70 4.92
C GLU A 19 -1.79 17.02 6.19
N LYS A 20 -1.24 17.82 7.09
CA LYS A 20 -0.84 17.36 8.41
C LYS A 20 -2.08 17.16 9.27
N VAL A 21 -2.20 15.97 9.84
CA VAL A 21 -3.30 15.63 10.76
C VAL A 21 -2.95 16.15 12.14
N ILE A 22 -3.77 17.04 12.70
CA ILE A 22 -3.59 17.62 14.02
C ILE A 22 -4.77 17.38 14.96
N ASP A 23 -5.93 17.04 14.38
CA ASP A 23 -7.16 16.76 15.10
C ASP A 23 -7.88 15.56 14.48
N ALA A 24 -8.27 14.58 15.31
CA ALA A 24 -8.90 13.35 14.84
C ALA A 24 -10.35 13.57 14.39
N ASP A 25 -11.10 14.45 15.06
CA ASP A 25 -12.48 14.74 14.71
C ASP A 25 -12.57 15.49 13.39
N GLU A 26 -11.70 16.48 13.18
CA GLU A 26 -11.59 17.22 11.92
C GLU A 26 -11.22 16.28 10.77
N GLU A 27 -10.20 15.44 10.95
CA GLU A 27 -9.75 14.49 9.92
C GLU A 27 -10.87 13.52 9.52
N VAL A 28 -11.54 12.93 10.48
CA VAL A 28 -12.64 12.00 10.25
C VAL A 28 -13.82 12.70 9.57
N PHE A 29 -14.17 13.92 10.01
CA PHE A 29 -15.21 14.72 9.38
C PHE A 29 -14.91 14.99 7.89
N ILE A 30 -13.69 15.39 7.56
CA ILE A 30 -13.26 15.64 6.18
C ILE A 30 -13.38 14.36 5.34
N LEU A 31 -12.83 13.24 5.82
CA LEU A 31 -12.82 11.97 5.11
C LEU A 31 -14.24 11.46 4.80
N TYR A 32 -15.11 11.42 5.79
CA TYR A 32 -16.46 10.90 5.61
C TYR A 32 -17.38 11.84 4.85
N THR A 33 -17.21 13.17 4.97
CA THR A 33 -17.91 14.15 4.15
C THR A 33 -17.55 13.98 2.67
N GLN A 34 -16.27 13.83 2.37
CA GLN A 34 -15.81 13.61 1.00
C GLN A 34 -16.26 12.25 0.44
N LEU A 35 -16.32 11.20 1.28
CA LEU A 35 -16.84 9.89 0.90
C LEU A 35 -18.33 10.00 0.50
N GLN A 36 -19.15 10.67 1.31
CA GLN A 36 -20.57 10.89 1.02
C GLN A 36 -20.78 11.70 -0.27
N ALA A 37 -19.99 12.75 -0.50
CA ALA A 37 -20.09 13.57 -1.70
C ALA A 37 -19.83 12.77 -3.01
N GLN A 38 -18.95 11.78 -2.96
CA GLN A 38 -18.69 10.88 -4.11
C GLN A 38 -19.85 9.92 -4.37
N ASP A 39 -20.48 9.39 -3.32
CA ASP A 39 -21.65 8.53 -3.47
C ASP A 39 -22.82 9.27 -4.16
N TYR A 40 -23.02 10.55 -3.89
CA TYR A 40 -24.02 11.38 -4.58
C TYR A 40 -23.70 11.64 -6.06
N GLN A 41 -22.44 11.76 -6.44
CA GLN A 41 -22.05 12.02 -7.84
C GLN A 41 -22.08 10.75 -8.72
N SER A 42 -21.97 9.58 -8.13
CA SER A 42 -21.95 8.30 -8.86
C SER A 42 -23.34 7.67 -9.06
N LEU A 43 -24.42 8.29 -8.61
CA LEU A 43 -25.78 7.81 -8.79
C LEU A 43 -26.32 8.14 -10.21
N PRO A 44 -26.48 7.13 -11.09
CA PRO A 44 -27.51 7.23 -12.12
C PRO A 44 -28.86 7.21 -11.41
N SER A 45 -29.80 8.03 -11.83
CA SER A 45 -31.09 8.33 -11.21
C SER A 45 -32.04 7.14 -11.06
N SER A 46 -31.62 6.02 -10.59
CA SER A 46 -32.49 4.93 -10.12
C SER A 46 -31.70 3.94 -9.22
N THR A 47 -32.11 3.94 -7.95
CA THR A 47 -32.03 2.82 -7.01
C THR A 47 -30.67 2.32 -6.51
N MET A 48 -30.58 2.37 -5.19
CA MET A 48 -29.75 1.60 -4.25
C MET A 48 -28.33 2.10 -4.04
N THR A 49 -28.11 2.57 -2.81
CA THR A 49 -26.78 2.51 -2.13
C THR A 49 -26.10 1.20 -2.52
N SER A 50 -25.04 1.29 -3.32
CA SER A 50 -24.29 0.09 -3.70
C SER A 50 -23.66 -0.45 -2.42
N PHE A 51 -24.15 -1.58 -1.95
CA PHE A 51 -23.57 -2.30 -0.82
C PHE A 51 -22.15 -2.69 -1.21
N ARG A 52 -21.16 -2.04 -0.60
CA ARG A 52 -19.73 -2.27 -0.90
C ARG A 52 -19.20 -3.60 -0.36
N GLY A 53 -20.01 -4.38 0.32
CA GLY A 53 -19.61 -5.61 1.00
C GLY A 53 -18.74 -5.35 2.22
N LEU A 54 -18.11 -6.40 2.73
CA LEU A 54 -17.23 -6.33 3.90
C LEU A 54 -15.78 -5.95 3.55
N GLY A 55 -15.46 -5.69 2.26
CA GLY A 55 -14.13 -5.28 1.80
C GLY A 55 -13.22 -6.43 1.35
N HIS A 56 -13.61 -7.70 1.51
CA HIS A 56 -12.88 -8.83 0.91
C HIS A 56 -13.16 -8.95 -0.60
N VAL A 57 -12.21 -9.52 -1.35
CA VAL A 57 -12.31 -9.66 -2.82
C VAL A 57 -13.35 -10.71 -3.19
N ASP A 58 -13.12 -11.96 -2.80
CA ASP A 58 -14.03 -13.09 -2.97
C ASP A 58 -13.73 -14.15 -1.91
N SER A 59 -14.60 -14.28 -0.91
CA SER A 59 -14.44 -15.25 0.17
C SER A 59 -14.98 -16.64 -0.17
N HIS A 60 -15.44 -16.90 -1.40
CA HIS A 60 -16.01 -18.18 -1.82
C HIS A 60 -15.00 -19.11 -2.49
N GLN A 61 -13.89 -18.59 -2.99
CA GLN A 61 -12.84 -19.36 -3.64
C GLN A 61 -11.75 -19.79 -2.66
N ASP A 62 -11.18 -21.00 -2.85
CA ASP A 62 -10.06 -21.47 -2.04
C ASP A 62 -8.72 -20.91 -2.51
N ILE A 63 -8.60 -20.63 -3.81
CA ILE A 63 -7.45 -19.97 -4.43
C ILE A 63 -7.96 -18.86 -5.34
N LEU A 64 -7.44 -17.67 -5.14
CA LEU A 64 -7.68 -16.53 -6.03
C LEU A 64 -6.51 -16.40 -7.01
N PHE A 65 -6.84 -16.11 -8.26
CA PHE A 65 -5.91 -15.72 -9.32
C PHE A 65 -6.06 -14.22 -9.55
N LEU A 66 -5.21 -13.43 -8.92
CA LEU A 66 -5.27 -11.98 -8.95
C LEU A 66 -4.43 -11.47 -10.13
N LYS A 67 -5.08 -10.79 -11.07
CA LYS A 67 -4.45 -10.22 -12.25
C LYS A 67 -4.26 -8.72 -12.08
N PHE A 68 -3.05 -8.27 -12.35
CA PHE A 68 -2.66 -6.87 -12.30
C PHE A 68 -2.31 -6.41 -13.71
N PRO A 69 -3.26 -5.81 -14.46
CA PRO A 69 -2.99 -5.22 -15.76
C PRO A 69 -2.28 -3.87 -15.55
N LEU A 70 -0.99 -3.81 -15.82
CA LEU A 70 -0.17 -2.62 -15.70
C LEU A 70 -0.08 -1.96 -17.07
N ILE A 71 -0.47 -0.69 -17.17
CA ILE A 71 -0.64 0.03 -18.43
C ILE A 71 0.45 1.09 -18.56
N ASN A 72 1.15 1.10 -19.70
CA ASN A 72 2.09 2.16 -20.03
C ASN A 72 1.34 3.46 -20.37
N PRO A 73 1.38 4.49 -19.54
CA PRO A 73 0.61 5.73 -19.75
C PRO A 73 1.07 6.54 -20.96
N VAL A 74 2.29 6.27 -21.48
CA VAL A 74 2.86 6.99 -22.63
C VAL A 74 2.38 6.40 -23.96
N ALA A 75 1.98 5.13 -24.00
CA ALA A 75 1.55 4.44 -25.22
C ALA A 75 0.26 5.03 -25.84
N GLY A 76 -0.65 5.58 -25.02
CA GLY A 76 -1.92 6.16 -25.49
C GLY A 76 -1.80 7.52 -26.16
N SER A 77 -0.68 8.25 -26.02
CA SER A 77 -0.52 9.60 -26.59
C SER A 77 -0.01 9.61 -28.04
N SER A 78 0.55 8.50 -28.54
CA SER A 78 1.11 8.43 -29.90
C SER A 78 0.09 8.06 -30.98
N SER A 79 -1.10 7.57 -30.63
CA SER A 79 -2.12 7.17 -31.61
C SER A 79 -3.09 8.30 -32.02
N ALA A 80 -3.10 9.43 -31.30
CA ALA A 80 -4.01 10.54 -31.58
C ALA A 80 -3.48 11.60 -32.57
N SER A 81 -2.19 11.54 -32.95
CA SER A 81 -1.58 12.54 -33.87
C SER A 81 -1.35 12.07 -35.33
N ALA A 82 -1.78 10.84 -35.69
CA ALA A 82 -1.54 10.27 -37.00
C ALA A 82 -2.74 10.35 -37.97
N ALA A 83 -3.78 11.11 -37.70
CA ALA A 83 -4.95 11.24 -38.55
C ALA A 83 -5.21 12.69 -38.96
N SER A 84 -4.25 13.32 -39.68
CA SER A 84 -4.55 14.41 -40.64
C SER A 84 -3.24 14.85 -41.29
N HIS A 85 -2.92 14.29 -42.47
CA HIS A 85 -2.38 15.06 -43.60
C HIS A 85 -2.37 14.20 -44.86
N THR A 86 -3.21 14.62 -45.80
CA THR A 86 -3.32 14.15 -47.18
C THR A 86 -2.07 14.49 -47.97
N SER A 87 -1.63 13.48 -48.75
CA SER A 87 -0.99 13.51 -50.07
C SER A 87 -0.35 14.80 -50.60
N SER A 88 0.96 14.74 -50.87
CA SER A 88 1.51 15.16 -52.21
C SER A 88 2.91 14.56 -52.41
N GLU A 89 3.08 13.97 -53.58
CA GLU A 89 4.30 13.39 -54.15
C GLU A 89 5.39 14.46 -54.36
N LEU A 90 6.66 14.14 -54.22
CA LEU A 90 7.67 14.07 -55.29
C LEU A 90 9.11 13.91 -54.74
N GLU A 91 9.71 12.83 -55.25
CA GLU A 91 11.10 12.65 -55.70
C GLU A 91 12.36 12.96 -54.86
N ARG A 92 13.09 11.85 -54.67
CA ARG A 92 14.56 11.61 -54.82
C ARG A 92 15.56 12.55 -54.16
N SER A 93 16.29 12.02 -53.17
CA SER A 93 17.77 11.91 -53.30
C SER A 93 18.37 10.91 -52.32
N LYS A 94 19.20 10.02 -52.86
CA LYS A 94 19.95 9.00 -52.13
C LYS A 94 21.07 9.67 -51.33
N SER A 95 21.06 9.48 -50.02
CA SER A 95 22.26 9.63 -49.19
C SER A 95 22.35 8.44 -48.25
N ARG A 96 23.37 7.60 -48.50
CA ARG A 96 23.79 6.52 -47.61
C ARG A 96 24.36 7.14 -46.33
N ARG A 97 23.60 7.22 -45.28
CA ARG A 97 24.11 7.33 -43.91
C ARG A 97 23.78 6.03 -43.16
N ARG A 98 24.84 5.34 -42.72
CA ARG A 98 24.78 4.21 -41.81
C ARG A 98 23.93 4.60 -40.60
N ALA A 99 22.70 4.17 -40.54
CA ALA A 99 21.88 4.25 -39.36
C ALA A 99 22.49 3.26 -38.34
N ARG A 100 23.11 3.81 -37.31
CA ARG A 100 23.43 3.13 -36.06
C ARG A 100 22.07 2.71 -35.50
N LYS A 101 21.80 1.41 -35.52
CA LYS A 101 20.58 0.80 -35.01
C LYS A 101 20.59 1.00 -33.48
N GLU A 102 20.05 2.12 -33.00
CA GLU A 102 19.62 2.25 -31.61
C GLU A 102 18.62 1.14 -31.41
N ARG A 103 18.95 0.23 -30.50
CA ARG A 103 17.96 -0.72 -29.97
C ARG A 103 16.96 0.10 -29.16
N ASP A 104 15.91 0.53 -29.82
CA ASP A 104 14.72 1.02 -29.21
C ASP A 104 14.16 -0.16 -28.41
N THR A 105 14.40 -0.18 -27.08
CA THR A 105 13.80 -1.13 -26.18
C THR A 105 12.36 -0.71 -26.02
N HIS A 106 11.51 -1.13 -26.96
CA HIS A 106 10.07 -0.90 -26.90
C HIS A 106 9.57 -1.58 -25.62
N ARG A 107 9.30 -0.79 -24.58
CA ARG A 107 8.59 -1.29 -23.39
C ARG A 107 7.19 -1.72 -23.83
N PRO A 108 6.68 -2.87 -23.39
CA PRO A 108 5.34 -3.30 -23.74
C PRO A 108 4.30 -2.28 -23.27
N ASP A 109 3.23 -2.12 -24.04
CA ASP A 109 2.15 -1.19 -23.72
C ASP A 109 1.33 -1.65 -22.50
N VAL A 110 1.29 -2.96 -22.27
CA VAL A 110 0.60 -3.59 -21.13
C VAL A 110 1.46 -4.74 -20.61
N ILE A 111 1.59 -4.84 -19.30
CA ILE A 111 2.15 -5.99 -18.58
C ILE A 111 1.04 -6.58 -17.74
N GLU A 112 0.77 -7.87 -17.88
CA GLU A 112 -0.16 -8.59 -16.98
C GLU A 112 0.67 -9.42 -16.00
N LEU A 113 0.54 -9.11 -14.70
CA LEU A 113 1.10 -9.91 -13.62
C LEU A 113 -0.02 -10.72 -12.97
N GLU A 114 0.25 -11.97 -12.63
CA GLU A 114 -0.69 -12.84 -11.92
C GLU A 114 -0.08 -13.30 -10.60
N ILE A 115 -0.85 -13.18 -9.53
CA ILE A 115 -0.50 -13.66 -8.18
C ILE A 115 -1.57 -14.65 -7.75
N GLN A 116 -1.14 -15.82 -7.25
CA GLN A 116 -2.03 -16.86 -6.74
C GLN A 116 -2.08 -16.81 -5.22
N ILE A 117 -3.27 -16.67 -4.64
CA ILE A 117 -3.45 -16.58 -3.19
C ILE A 117 -4.47 -17.60 -2.70
N ALA A 118 -4.02 -18.54 -1.89
CA ALA A 118 -4.89 -19.42 -1.13
C ALA A 118 -5.53 -18.67 0.05
N GLN A 119 -6.78 -19.01 0.33
CA GLN A 119 -7.59 -18.49 1.44
C GLN A 119 -8.06 -19.61 2.37
N ASP A 120 -8.36 -19.30 3.63
CA ASP A 120 -9.04 -20.21 4.56
C ASP A 120 -10.44 -19.67 4.90
N LYS A 121 -11.42 -20.11 4.10
CA LYS A 121 -12.83 -19.72 4.30
C LYS A 121 -13.44 -20.28 5.58
N THR A 122 -12.89 -21.36 6.11
CA THR A 122 -13.40 -22.02 7.30
C THR A 122 -13.07 -21.20 8.54
N SER A 123 -11.84 -20.68 8.62
CA SER A 123 -11.38 -19.81 9.70
C SER A 123 -12.19 -18.53 9.77
N LEU A 124 -12.48 -17.89 8.64
CA LEU A 124 -13.32 -16.69 8.59
C LEU A 124 -14.71 -16.89 9.23
N ARG A 125 -15.29 -18.09 9.09
CA ARG A 125 -16.65 -18.41 9.58
C ARG A 125 -16.68 -18.97 10.99
N SER A 126 -15.63 -19.66 11.40
CA SER A 126 -15.60 -20.44 12.65
C SER A 126 -14.91 -19.72 13.80
N ARG A 127 -13.97 -18.82 13.52
CA ARG A 127 -13.22 -18.05 14.53
C ARG A 127 -13.69 -16.61 14.57
N LYS A 128 -14.34 -16.23 15.65
CA LYS A 128 -14.78 -14.84 15.88
C LYS A 128 -13.55 -13.92 15.93
N GLY A 129 -13.41 -13.01 14.95
CA GLY A 129 -12.32 -12.07 14.87
C GLY A 129 -11.15 -12.46 13.95
N ASP A 130 -11.16 -13.67 13.36
CA ASP A 130 -10.19 -14.08 12.34
C ASP A 130 -10.59 -13.49 10.98
N THR A 131 -10.04 -12.32 10.66
CA THR A 131 -10.29 -11.61 9.40
C THR A 131 -9.12 -11.75 8.42
N GLY A 132 -7.94 -12.21 8.87
CA GLY A 132 -6.73 -12.31 8.07
C GLY A 132 -6.69 -13.50 7.09
N SER A 133 -7.63 -14.42 7.19
CA SER A 133 -7.65 -15.66 6.39
C SER A 133 -8.17 -15.51 4.95
N VAL A 134 -8.63 -14.32 4.55
CA VAL A 134 -9.11 -13.97 3.21
C VAL A 134 -8.42 -12.72 2.66
N VAL A 135 -8.47 -12.55 1.33
CA VAL A 135 -7.86 -11.39 0.66
C VAL A 135 -8.75 -10.16 0.80
N TRP A 136 -8.18 -9.08 1.33
CA TRP A 136 -8.82 -7.78 1.44
C TRP A 136 -8.51 -6.89 0.24
N ARG A 137 -9.49 -6.12 -0.19
CA ARG A 137 -9.38 -5.26 -1.38
C ARG A 137 -8.33 -4.18 -1.21
N ALA A 138 -8.20 -3.60 -0.02
CA ALA A 138 -7.19 -2.59 0.27
C ALA A 138 -5.77 -3.05 -0.07
N SER A 139 -5.43 -4.31 0.26
CA SER A 139 -4.12 -4.89 -0.06
C SER A 139 -3.93 -5.11 -1.57
N VAL A 140 -4.99 -5.52 -2.30
CA VAL A 140 -4.94 -5.69 -3.76
C VAL A 140 -4.78 -4.34 -4.47
N ASP A 141 -5.55 -3.32 -4.06
CA ASP A 141 -5.53 -2.00 -4.67
C ASP A 141 -4.19 -1.28 -4.39
N LEU A 142 -3.63 -1.43 -3.17
CA LEU A 142 -2.31 -0.93 -2.85
C LEU A 142 -1.22 -1.65 -3.67
N ALA A 143 -1.28 -2.98 -3.78
CA ALA A 143 -0.36 -3.75 -4.62
C ALA A 143 -0.42 -3.26 -6.07
N SER A 144 -1.63 -3.09 -6.63
CA SER A 144 -1.82 -2.58 -7.99
C SER A 144 -1.18 -1.21 -8.19
N THR A 145 -1.37 -0.30 -7.24
CA THR A 145 -0.79 1.05 -7.29
C THR A 145 0.74 1.00 -7.32
N ILE A 146 1.35 0.24 -6.39
CA ILE A 146 2.81 0.16 -6.30
C ILE A 146 3.42 -0.58 -7.50
N LEU A 147 2.78 -1.67 -7.96
CA LEU A 147 3.20 -2.41 -9.15
C LEU A 147 3.13 -1.55 -10.41
N GLN A 148 2.07 -0.76 -10.59
CA GLN A 148 1.92 0.20 -11.69
C GLN A 148 3.06 1.22 -11.68
N ASP A 149 3.37 1.79 -10.52
CA ASP A 149 4.45 2.77 -10.36
C ASP A 149 5.82 2.16 -10.60
N ALA A 150 6.05 0.93 -10.17
CA ALA A 150 7.34 0.25 -10.31
C ALA A 150 7.65 -0.12 -11.76
N HIS A 151 6.63 -0.49 -12.55
CA HIS A 151 6.82 -0.90 -13.94
C HIS A 151 6.72 0.29 -14.92
N PHE A 152 5.84 1.25 -14.64
CA PHE A 152 5.61 2.42 -15.47
C PHE A 152 5.65 3.72 -14.66
N PRO A 153 6.82 4.12 -14.13
CA PRO A 153 6.96 5.34 -13.36
C PRO A 153 6.62 6.56 -14.22
N LEU A 154 5.79 7.46 -13.68
CA LEU A 154 5.44 8.71 -14.31
C LEU A 154 6.45 9.79 -13.94
N ASN A 155 7.00 10.50 -14.94
CA ASN A 155 7.93 11.60 -14.68
C ASN A 155 7.25 12.86 -14.10
N VAL A 156 5.93 12.99 -14.28
CA VAL A 156 5.18 14.20 -13.91
C VAL A 156 4.55 14.06 -12.52
N HIS A 157 4.21 12.84 -12.12
CA HIS A 157 3.58 12.60 -10.82
C HIS A 157 4.43 11.59 -10.04
N PRO A 158 4.89 11.94 -8.83
CA PRO A 158 5.66 11.02 -8.01
C PRO A 158 4.81 9.79 -7.63
N SER A 159 5.45 8.62 -7.61
CA SER A 159 4.89 7.42 -7.03
C SER A 159 4.61 7.62 -5.53
N LEU A 160 3.67 6.84 -4.98
CA LEU A 160 3.40 6.86 -3.53
C LEU A 160 4.68 6.63 -2.70
N LEU A 161 5.50 5.68 -3.13
CA LEU A 161 6.77 5.33 -2.47
C LEU A 161 7.96 5.79 -3.32
N ASP A 162 9.04 6.21 -2.66
CA ASP A 162 10.35 6.46 -3.29
C ASP A 162 10.97 5.12 -3.72
N LEU A 163 10.66 4.68 -4.93
CA LEU A 163 11.08 3.39 -5.46
C LEU A 163 12.61 3.17 -5.46
N PRO A 164 13.45 4.16 -5.79
CA PRO A 164 14.90 4.07 -5.64
C PRO A 164 15.36 3.75 -4.22
N LYS A 165 14.79 4.42 -3.22
CA LYS A 165 15.12 4.17 -1.81
C LYS A 165 14.55 2.84 -1.33
N LEU A 166 13.35 2.49 -1.80
CA LEU A 166 12.66 1.24 -1.43
C LEU A 166 13.50 -0.01 -1.75
N ARG A 167 14.28 0.02 -2.83
CA ARG A 167 15.17 -1.09 -3.23
C ARG A 167 16.22 -1.44 -2.17
N ASN A 168 16.57 -0.50 -1.30
CA ASN A 168 17.53 -0.71 -0.22
C ASN A 168 16.85 -0.84 1.15
N ALA A 169 15.52 -0.77 1.20
CA ALA A 169 14.75 -0.72 2.42
C ALA A 169 14.38 -2.11 2.94
N HIS A 170 14.30 -2.23 4.26
CA HIS A 170 13.61 -3.29 4.96
C HIS A 170 12.16 -2.87 5.20
N VAL A 171 11.23 -3.55 4.56
CA VAL A 171 9.79 -3.38 4.75
C VAL A 171 9.28 -4.43 5.72
N LEU A 172 8.57 -4.04 6.76
CA LEU A 172 7.88 -4.94 7.67
C LEU A 172 6.38 -4.63 7.61
N GLU A 173 5.57 -5.66 7.37
CA GLU A 173 4.12 -5.56 7.32
C GLU A 173 3.51 -6.10 8.62
N LEU A 174 2.66 -5.30 9.27
CA LEU A 174 1.84 -5.71 10.41
C LEU A 174 0.48 -6.18 9.92
N GLY A 175 0.10 -7.41 10.31
CA GLY A 175 -1.18 -7.98 9.89
C GLY A 175 -1.20 -8.36 8.42
N SER A 176 -0.23 -9.16 7.98
CA SER A 176 -0.07 -9.55 6.57
C SER A 176 -1.21 -10.42 6.01
N GLY A 177 -2.07 -10.97 6.87
CA GLY A 177 -3.21 -11.77 6.49
C GLY A 177 -2.85 -12.94 5.58
N THR A 178 -3.17 -12.82 4.31
CA THR A 178 -2.80 -13.83 3.30
C THR A 178 -1.39 -13.68 2.75
N GLY A 179 -0.66 -12.60 3.08
CA GLY A 179 0.70 -12.34 2.59
C GLY A 179 0.78 -11.79 1.17
N ILE A 180 -0.33 -11.32 0.60
CA ILE A 180 -0.38 -10.81 -0.78
C ILE A 180 0.62 -9.67 -1.04
N LEU A 181 0.75 -8.73 -0.11
CA LEU A 181 1.68 -7.60 -0.28
C LEU A 181 3.14 -8.06 -0.24
N GLY A 182 3.47 -9.06 0.61
CA GLY A 182 4.77 -9.69 0.59
C GLY A 182 5.11 -10.31 -0.76
N VAL A 183 4.15 -11.02 -1.38
CA VAL A 183 4.33 -11.59 -2.72
C VAL A 183 4.50 -10.50 -3.77
N ALA A 184 3.67 -9.45 -3.72
CA ALA A 184 3.67 -8.39 -4.74
C ALA A 184 4.90 -7.47 -4.65
N LEU A 185 5.36 -7.13 -3.44
CA LEU A 185 6.32 -6.05 -3.21
C LEU A 185 7.75 -6.52 -2.96
N SER A 186 7.97 -7.77 -2.54
CA SER A 186 9.33 -8.27 -2.27
C SER A 186 10.31 -8.09 -3.42
N PRO A 187 9.93 -8.18 -4.73
CA PRO A 187 10.88 -7.97 -5.81
C PRO A 187 11.45 -6.54 -5.90
N PHE A 188 10.84 -5.58 -5.21
CA PHE A 188 11.20 -4.16 -5.28
C PHE A 188 11.90 -3.63 -4.03
N VAL A 189 12.12 -4.48 -3.01
CA VAL A 189 12.71 -4.10 -1.72
C VAL A 189 13.97 -4.90 -1.44
N HIS A 190 14.82 -4.41 -0.52
CA HIS A 190 15.96 -5.19 -0.05
C HIS A 190 15.52 -6.40 0.77
N ARG A 191 14.56 -6.21 1.67
CA ARG A 191 14.00 -7.25 2.53
C ARG A 191 12.52 -6.97 2.81
N TYR A 192 11.71 -8.01 2.83
CA TYR A 192 10.31 -7.94 3.23
C TYR A 192 10.05 -8.91 4.39
N THR A 193 9.43 -8.44 5.46
CA THR A 193 9.04 -9.27 6.60
C THR A 193 7.52 -9.25 6.76
N CYS A 194 6.88 -10.39 6.48
CA CYS A 194 5.46 -10.58 6.77
C CYS A 194 5.29 -10.91 8.26
N THR A 195 4.39 -10.21 8.96
CA THR A 195 4.04 -10.54 10.34
C THR A 195 2.54 -10.66 10.54
N ASP A 196 2.14 -11.65 11.33
CA ASP A 196 0.74 -11.86 11.76
C ASP A 196 0.72 -12.78 13.00
N VAL A 197 -0.46 -13.06 13.52
CA VAL A 197 -0.62 -14.04 14.60
C VAL A 197 -0.18 -15.43 14.16
N HIS A 198 0.26 -16.25 15.10
CA HIS A 198 0.80 -17.59 14.83
C HIS A 198 -0.13 -18.47 13.99
N ASP A 199 -1.44 -18.34 14.17
CA ASP A 199 -2.44 -19.15 13.47
C ASP A 199 -2.50 -18.89 11.96
N LEU A 200 -2.07 -17.70 11.49
CA LEU A 200 -2.01 -17.34 10.07
C LEU A 200 -0.67 -17.69 9.40
N MET A 201 0.37 -18.03 10.17
CA MET A 201 1.68 -18.38 9.61
C MET A 201 1.62 -19.50 8.56
N PRO A 202 0.86 -20.62 8.76
CA PRO A 202 0.77 -21.68 7.76
C PRO A 202 0.13 -21.22 6.44
N LEU A 203 -0.84 -20.28 6.49
CA LEU A 203 -1.49 -19.76 5.30
C LEU A 203 -0.54 -18.85 4.51
N ILE A 204 0.15 -17.93 5.21
CA ILE A 204 1.14 -17.05 4.57
C ILE A 204 2.27 -17.89 3.96
N HIS A 205 2.79 -18.88 4.70
CA HIS A 205 3.80 -19.82 4.20
C HIS A 205 3.34 -20.48 2.89
N LYS A 206 2.10 -21.02 2.86
CA LYS A 206 1.53 -21.64 1.66
C LYS A 206 1.53 -20.68 0.48
N ASN A 207 1.13 -19.42 0.71
CA ASN A 207 1.07 -18.42 -0.34
C ASN A 207 2.45 -17.97 -0.84
N LEU A 208 3.45 -17.92 0.04
CA LEU A 208 4.82 -17.67 -0.37
C LEU A 208 5.34 -18.81 -1.26
N VAL A 209 5.13 -20.07 -0.89
CA VAL A 209 5.55 -21.24 -1.70
C VAL A 209 4.80 -21.30 -3.03
N LEU A 210 3.51 -20.91 -3.08
CA LEU A 210 2.74 -20.88 -4.33
C LEU A 210 3.35 -19.93 -5.37
N ASN A 211 3.90 -18.80 -4.92
CA ASN A 211 4.43 -17.77 -5.82
C ASN A 211 5.95 -17.80 -5.94
N PHE A 212 6.65 -18.37 -4.95
CA PHE A 212 8.09 -18.55 -4.90
C PHE A 212 8.42 -20.00 -4.53
N PRO A 213 8.46 -20.92 -5.51
CA PRO A 213 8.67 -22.35 -5.24
C PRO A 213 9.96 -22.66 -4.47
N GLU A 214 11.02 -21.84 -4.63
CA GLU A 214 12.31 -22.01 -3.95
C GLU A 214 12.35 -21.37 -2.55
N TRP A 215 11.25 -20.75 -2.11
CA TRP A 215 11.20 -20.15 -0.77
C TRP A 215 11.40 -21.22 0.34
N PRO A 216 12.15 -20.93 1.41
CA PRO A 216 12.76 -19.65 1.79
C PRO A 216 14.14 -19.38 1.17
N HIS A 217 14.66 -20.27 0.33
CA HIS A 217 15.95 -20.10 -0.33
C HIS A 217 15.87 -19.06 -1.44
N GLU A 218 16.94 -18.30 -1.63
CA GLU A 218 17.07 -17.28 -2.69
C GLU A 218 15.99 -16.19 -2.69
N CYS A 219 15.30 -15.98 -1.54
CA CYS A 219 14.24 -14.99 -1.37
C CYS A 219 14.58 -13.99 -0.26
N ASN A 220 14.19 -12.77 -0.48
CA ASN A 220 14.31 -11.68 0.49
C ASN A 220 13.07 -11.53 1.40
N ILE A 221 12.14 -12.49 1.36
CA ILE A 221 10.95 -12.51 2.22
C ILE A 221 11.20 -13.37 3.45
N SER A 222 10.90 -12.83 4.61
CA SER A 222 10.85 -13.55 5.88
C SER A 222 9.45 -13.54 6.48
N LEU A 223 9.16 -14.55 7.30
CA LEU A 223 7.88 -14.73 7.96
C LEU A 223 8.10 -14.83 9.46
N THR A 224 7.43 -14.02 10.26
CA THR A 224 7.60 -13.97 11.71
C THR A 224 6.25 -13.81 12.41
N ALA A 225 5.95 -14.70 13.36
CA ALA A 225 4.76 -14.55 14.18
C ALA A 225 4.88 -13.34 15.12
N LEU A 226 3.83 -12.51 15.13
CA LEU A 226 3.75 -11.33 15.98
C LEU A 226 2.30 -11.08 16.39
N ASP A 227 1.99 -11.34 17.65
CA ASP A 227 0.72 -10.97 18.26
C ASP A 227 0.87 -9.61 18.97
N TRP A 228 0.17 -8.60 18.46
CA TRP A 228 0.19 -7.24 19.02
C TRP A 228 -0.31 -7.21 20.46
N THR A 229 -1.26 -8.08 20.81
CA THR A 229 -1.82 -8.18 22.16
C THR A 229 -0.79 -8.73 23.14
N GLU A 230 0.00 -9.72 22.73
CA GLU A 230 1.11 -10.24 23.53
C GLU A 230 2.21 -9.21 23.72
N LEU A 231 2.58 -8.50 22.63
CA LEU A 231 3.57 -7.42 22.70
C LEU A 231 3.07 -6.31 23.65
N HIS A 232 1.81 -5.91 23.55
CA HIS A 232 1.22 -4.85 24.39
C HIS A 232 1.21 -5.23 25.87
N LYS A 233 0.87 -6.49 26.20
CA LYS A 233 0.87 -7.01 27.58
C LYS A 233 2.28 -7.17 28.16
N THR A 234 3.28 -7.32 27.30
CA THR A 234 4.67 -7.47 27.73
C THR A 234 5.21 -6.13 28.20
N SER A 235 5.80 -6.11 29.41
CA SER A 235 6.41 -4.89 29.96
C SER A 235 7.50 -4.35 29.03
N SER A 236 7.62 -3.03 28.92
CA SER A 236 8.57 -2.35 28.01
C SER A 236 10.02 -2.86 28.17
N SER A 237 10.43 -3.16 29.40
CA SER A 237 11.77 -3.69 29.72
C SER A 237 12.02 -5.11 29.16
N ASN A 238 10.98 -5.88 28.91
CA ASN A 238 11.05 -7.25 28.44
C ASN A 238 10.79 -7.40 26.93
N ARG A 239 10.21 -6.37 26.28
CA ARG A 239 9.86 -6.44 24.85
C ARG A 239 11.06 -6.81 23.99
N SER A 240 12.19 -6.16 24.17
CA SER A 240 13.43 -6.43 23.40
C SER A 240 14.01 -7.83 23.61
N ARG A 241 13.62 -8.55 24.67
CA ARG A 241 14.02 -9.93 24.93
C ARG A 241 13.19 -10.92 24.11
N PHE A 242 11.88 -10.68 24.00
CA PHE A 242 10.93 -11.60 23.36
C PHE A 242 10.65 -11.25 21.91
N PHE A 243 10.65 -9.98 21.58
CA PHE A 243 10.36 -9.46 20.23
C PHE A 243 11.63 -8.84 19.65
N LYS A 244 12.35 -9.59 18.83
CA LYS A 244 13.59 -9.14 18.19
C LYS A 244 13.35 -8.99 16.71
N PHE A 245 13.52 -7.76 16.24
CA PHE A 245 13.43 -7.43 14.83
C PHE A 245 14.66 -6.63 14.40
N ASP A 246 15.07 -6.83 13.16
CA ASP A 246 16.07 -5.95 12.56
C ASP A 246 15.47 -4.55 12.33
N PRO A 247 16.28 -3.51 12.22
CA PRO A 247 15.81 -2.17 11.88
C PRO A 247 14.89 -2.16 10.68
N VAL A 248 13.80 -1.40 10.77
CA VAL A 248 12.75 -1.30 9.75
C VAL A 248 12.78 0.10 9.15
N ASP A 249 12.83 0.19 7.82
CA ASP A 249 12.79 1.46 7.10
C ASP A 249 11.35 1.86 6.77
N LEU A 250 10.50 0.89 6.41
CA LEU A 250 9.07 1.09 6.15
C LEU A 250 8.23 0.09 6.96
N LEU A 251 7.42 0.61 7.87
CA LEU A 251 6.40 -0.15 8.58
C LEU A 251 5.07 0.01 7.86
N LEU A 252 4.53 -1.10 7.32
CA LEU A 252 3.34 -1.11 6.50
C LEU A 252 2.16 -1.70 7.27
N ILE A 253 1.05 -0.99 7.33
CA ILE A 253 -0.19 -1.37 8.00
C ILE A 253 -1.35 -1.17 7.01
N VAL A 254 -1.97 -2.28 6.54
CA VAL A 254 -3.01 -2.21 5.52
C VAL A 254 -4.28 -2.89 6.03
N ASP A 255 -5.31 -2.08 6.19
CA ASP A 255 -6.67 -2.49 6.60
C ASP A 255 -6.75 -3.18 7.98
N CYS A 256 -5.83 -2.82 8.88
CA CYS A 256 -5.74 -3.41 10.23
C CYS A 256 -6.56 -2.66 11.29
N ILE A 257 -7.23 -1.55 10.93
CA ILE A 257 -7.99 -0.69 11.86
C ILE A 257 -9.48 -1.01 11.70
N TYR A 258 -9.94 -2.07 12.36
CA TYR A 258 -11.32 -2.56 12.22
C TYR A 258 -12.01 -2.92 13.56
N HIS A 259 -11.26 -3.03 14.66
CA HIS A 259 -11.81 -3.40 15.96
C HIS A 259 -11.19 -2.55 17.08
N PRO A 260 -12.00 -1.88 17.93
CA PRO A 260 -11.49 -0.97 18.97
C PRO A 260 -10.49 -1.62 19.92
N SER A 261 -10.72 -2.88 20.35
CA SER A 261 -9.81 -3.57 21.28
C SER A 261 -8.40 -3.83 20.73
N LEU A 262 -8.20 -3.76 19.42
CA LEU A 262 -6.90 -3.93 18.78
C LEU A 262 -6.13 -2.63 18.62
N ILE A 263 -6.77 -1.47 18.81
CA ILE A 263 -6.13 -0.15 18.62
C ILE A 263 -4.95 0.04 19.59
N PRO A 264 -5.10 -0.11 20.92
CA PRO A 264 -3.96 0.07 21.82
C PRO A 264 -2.81 -0.95 21.58
N PRO A 265 -3.06 -2.26 21.35
CA PRO A 265 -2.03 -3.20 20.95
C PRO A 265 -1.32 -2.84 19.64
N LEU A 266 -2.06 -2.43 18.60
CA LEU A 266 -1.51 -2.04 17.31
C LEU A 266 -0.59 -0.82 17.47
N LEU A 267 -1.06 0.24 18.14
CA LEU A 267 -0.27 1.45 18.37
C LEU A 267 0.97 1.18 19.21
N ALA A 268 0.88 0.33 20.25
CA ALA A 268 2.04 -0.08 21.04
C ALA A 268 3.07 -0.85 20.17
N THR A 269 2.60 -1.62 19.19
CA THR A 269 3.46 -2.35 18.26
C THR A 269 4.10 -1.40 17.25
N ILE A 270 3.32 -0.47 16.68
CA ILE A 270 3.84 0.58 15.79
C ILE A 270 4.93 1.37 16.52
N ASP A 271 4.66 1.82 17.75
CA ASP A 271 5.61 2.60 18.55
C ASP A 271 6.90 1.82 18.84
N TYR A 272 6.77 0.53 19.16
CA TYR A 272 7.91 -0.34 19.45
C TYR A 272 8.78 -0.62 18.21
N MET A 273 8.17 -0.82 17.05
CA MET A 273 8.87 -1.12 15.80
C MET A 273 9.50 0.09 15.14
N THR A 274 9.08 1.29 15.50
CA THR A 274 9.52 2.52 14.86
C THR A 274 10.77 3.08 15.51
N ILE A 275 11.83 3.19 14.70
CA ILE A 275 13.05 3.90 15.08
C ILE A 275 12.85 5.39 14.75
N PRO A 276 12.95 6.30 15.74
CA PRO A 276 12.78 7.73 15.51
C PRO A 276 13.70 8.27 14.41
N ASP A 277 13.16 9.13 13.55
CA ASP A 277 13.79 9.77 12.39
C ASP A 277 14.31 8.81 11.30
N VAL A 278 13.99 7.49 11.41
CA VAL A 278 14.40 6.46 10.45
C VAL A 278 13.20 5.78 9.82
N THR A 279 12.36 5.16 10.66
CA THR A 279 11.24 4.37 10.18
C THR A 279 10.10 5.25 9.67
N THR A 280 9.69 5.02 8.44
CA THR A 280 8.44 5.55 7.88
C THR A 280 7.30 4.60 8.20
N VAL A 281 6.19 5.10 8.74
CA VAL A 281 4.97 4.31 8.98
C VAL A 281 3.94 4.67 7.92
N LEU A 282 3.51 3.68 7.13
CA LEU A 282 2.47 3.85 6.12
C LEU A 282 1.22 3.07 6.54
N VAL A 283 0.14 3.79 6.78
CA VAL A 283 -1.16 3.22 7.14
C VAL A 283 -2.15 3.42 6.01
N VAL A 284 -2.75 2.33 5.54
CA VAL A 284 -3.81 2.34 4.53
C VAL A 284 -5.04 1.68 5.14
N VAL A 285 -6.19 2.33 5.09
CA VAL A 285 -7.43 1.81 5.67
C VAL A 285 -8.62 2.07 4.76
N GLU A 286 -9.50 1.09 4.64
CA GLU A 286 -10.81 1.30 4.04
C GLU A 286 -11.75 1.99 5.06
N LEU A 287 -12.40 3.07 4.64
CA LEU A 287 -13.30 3.86 5.49
C LEU A 287 -14.62 3.10 5.70
N ARG A 288 -14.73 2.35 6.82
CA ARG A 288 -15.93 1.57 7.20
C ARG A 288 -16.57 2.10 8.47
N ALA A 289 -15.85 2.11 9.58
CA ALA A 289 -16.34 2.45 10.91
C ALA A 289 -15.70 3.76 11.39
N GLU A 290 -16.49 4.82 11.34
CA GLU A 290 -16.03 6.17 11.66
C GLU A 290 -15.48 6.30 13.08
N ASP A 291 -16.16 5.70 14.04
CA ASP A 291 -15.79 5.69 15.47
C ASP A 291 -14.46 4.98 15.72
N VAL A 292 -14.20 3.86 15.04
CA VAL A 292 -12.94 3.10 15.16
C VAL A 292 -11.76 3.89 14.60
N ILE A 293 -11.96 4.56 13.45
CA ILE A 293 -10.93 5.40 12.84
C ILE A 293 -10.63 6.62 13.71
N ARG A 294 -11.67 7.24 14.27
CA ARG A 294 -11.54 8.36 15.20
C ARG A 294 -10.74 7.96 16.44
N GLU A 295 -11.05 6.82 17.05
CA GLU A 295 -10.33 6.31 18.20
C GLU A 295 -8.85 6.05 17.87
N PHE A 296 -8.57 5.41 16.72
CA PHE A 296 -7.21 5.17 16.28
C PHE A 296 -6.41 6.47 16.15
N LEU A 297 -6.94 7.45 15.41
CA LEU A 297 -6.26 8.74 15.20
C LEU A 297 -6.08 9.51 16.50
N SER A 298 -7.12 9.55 17.36
CA SER A 298 -7.04 10.22 18.66
C SER A 298 -5.93 9.63 19.54
N CYS A 299 -5.84 8.30 19.60
CA CYS A 299 -4.78 7.62 20.34
C CYS A 299 -3.40 7.84 19.72
N TRP A 300 -3.26 7.82 18.39
CA TRP A 300 -1.99 8.04 17.72
C TRP A 300 -1.48 9.47 17.89
N LEU A 301 -2.35 10.47 17.72
CA LEU A 301 -2.06 11.90 17.93
C LEU A 301 -1.76 12.25 19.38
N SER A 302 -2.24 11.44 20.35
CA SER A 302 -1.97 11.68 21.78
C SER A 302 -0.50 11.52 22.16
N VAL A 303 0.31 10.90 21.30
CA VAL A 303 1.76 10.72 21.52
C VAL A 303 2.53 11.86 20.84
N PRO A 304 3.11 12.83 21.58
CA PRO A 304 3.66 14.07 21.01
C PRO A 304 4.82 13.89 20.02
N ALA A 305 5.50 12.73 20.06
CA ALA A 305 6.64 12.45 19.19
C ALA A 305 6.24 12.16 17.73
N TRP A 306 4.94 11.99 17.44
CA TRP A 306 4.48 11.64 16.12
C TRP A 306 4.08 12.86 15.29
N GLU A 307 4.52 12.88 14.06
CA GLU A 307 4.03 13.74 12.99
C GLU A 307 3.28 12.86 11.99
N ILE A 308 1.99 13.17 11.78
CA ILE A 308 1.09 12.37 10.94
C ILE A 308 0.60 13.23 9.78
N TRP A 309 0.67 12.67 8.56
CA TRP A 309 0.20 13.32 7.35
C TRP A 309 -0.83 12.45 6.65
N ARG A 310 -1.94 13.02 6.26
CA ARG A 310 -2.85 12.41 5.28
C ARG A 310 -2.29 12.62 3.89
N ILE A 311 -2.14 11.55 3.13
CA ILE A 311 -1.75 11.63 1.73
C ILE A 311 -2.94 12.15 0.92
N GLY A 312 -2.70 13.23 0.17
CA GLY A 312 -3.67 13.77 -0.77
C GLY A 312 -3.81 12.90 -2.02
N ASN A 313 -4.85 13.16 -2.80
CA ASN A 313 -5.07 12.42 -4.04
C ASN A 313 -4.20 12.94 -5.20
N GLY A 314 -3.71 14.19 -5.10
CA GLY A 314 -2.99 14.86 -6.16
C GLY A 314 -3.83 14.96 -7.44
N GLU A 315 -3.16 15.20 -8.56
CA GLU A 315 -3.77 15.07 -9.90
C GLU A 315 -3.93 13.60 -10.31
N ARG A 316 -3.28 12.70 -9.56
CA ARG A 316 -3.36 11.25 -9.73
C ARG A 316 -4.11 10.66 -8.55
N ASP A 317 -5.22 10.01 -8.84
CA ASP A 317 -5.98 9.25 -7.87
C ASP A 317 -5.13 8.04 -7.41
N ILE A 318 -4.33 8.21 -6.35
CA ILE A 318 -3.34 7.22 -5.89
C ILE A 318 -4.03 5.92 -5.52
N MET A 319 -5.07 6.01 -4.71
CA MET A 319 -6.00 4.92 -4.42
C MET A 319 -7.40 5.52 -4.41
N LYS A 320 -8.28 5.01 -5.29
CA LYS A 320 -9.67 5.48 -5.33
C LYS A 320 -10.31 5.22 -3.98
N ARG A 321 -11.07 6.22 -3.50
CA ARG A 321 -11.84 6.04 -2.27
C ARG A 321 -12.67 4.76 -2.34
N PRO A 322 -12.87 4.06 -1.24
CA PRO A 322 -13.01 4.57 0.15
C PRO A 322 -11.77 4.47 1.04
N TYR A 323 -10.58 4.69 0.56
CA TYR A 323 -9.37 4.55 1.38
C TYR A 323 -8.92 5.90 1.96
N ALA A 324 -8.37 5.83 3.18
CA ALA A 324 -7.51 6.87 3.73
C ALA A 324 -6.07 6.32 3.83
N ILE A 325 -5.10 7.19 3.55
CA ILE A 325 -3.67 6.85 3.60
C ILE A 325 -3.00 7.87 4.50
N TRP A 326 -2.34 7.39 5.56
CA TRP A 326 -1.55 8.24 6.45
C TRP A 326 -0.09 7.82 6.48
N VAL A 327 0.78 8.82 6.56
CA VAL A 327 2.21 8.64 6.82
C VAL A 327 2.52 9.18 8.19
N GLY A 328 3.13 8.36 9.04
CA GLY A 328 3.61 8.73 10.35
C GLY A 328 5.14 8.75 10.40
N ILE A 329 5.70 9.81 10.96
CA ILE A 329 7.12 9.92 11.31
C ILE A 329 7.21 10.16 12.81
N LYS A 330 8.01 9.34 13.49
CA LYS A 330 8.31 9.54 14.90
C LYS A 330 9.61 10.31 15.04
N HIS A 331 9.58 11.43 15.77
CA HIS A 331 10.77 12.24 16.02
C HIS A 331 11.44 11.86 17.34
N ARG A 332 12.73 12.08 17.43
CA ARG A 332 13.44 11.98 18.70
C ARG A 332 12.90 13.05 19.66
N SER A 333 12.61 12.65 20.88
CA SER A 333 12.34 13.64 21.93
C SER A 333 13.62 14.46 22.14
N GLU A 334 13.51 15.78 21.98
CA GLU A 334 14.59 16.66 22.44
C GLU A 334 14.72 16.44 23.94
N THR A 335 15.75 15.71 24.35
CA THR A 335 16.12 15.61 25.77
C THR A 335 16.55 17.00 26.22
N SER A 336 15.67 17.63 27.03
CA SER A 336 15.96 18.87 27.77
C SER A 336 17.13 18.67 28.70
#